data_743b8b0eb3d5badf14961c5fc9aef571
#
_entry.id   743b8b0eb3d5badf14961c5fc9aef571
#
_cell.length_a   1.000
_cell.length_b   1.000
_cell.length_c   1.000
_cell.angle_alpha   90.00
_cell.angle_beta   90.00
_cell.angle_gamma   90.00
#
_symmetry.space_group_name_H-M   'P 1'
#
loop_
_entity.id
_entity.type
_entity.pdbx_description
1 polymer ?
#
loop_
_entity_poly.entity_id
_entity_poly.type
_entity_poly.pdbx_seq_one_letter_code
_entity_poly.pdbx_strand_id
1 'polypeptide(L)'
;MWRKPQVWIGVLVSAIALFLAFRGIEWGMVWHALAGAQYGWLIPSAVSLIVAIWIRGERWRWLFGDQRDNLPRSRYFNATAIGYLVTNIFPLRLGELARIFFIARDKKQTYGLAASTVVVEHVLDVLVVLGILIVIVMTGSVPVPDWARQGAVISGVLFGGALIVMLLMVWQRRRVLRLAEAVISRIPRLDAQKWLRVVGHMLDGFAVLQPGLPLVMVLFWSIVGWLCSAMTFYLSLKAFVPDAPFTYALFTTVVTTFVLLLPATPGSIGTLQLGIQKSLAVFGVLEVVGLSFAIAFHVMELVVMNLLGVVCLLREAGSWAKAKESLRSATSQAQPQAEPAAIVPGKEA
;
A
#
# COMPACT_ATOMS: atom_id res chain seq x y z
N MET A 1 -12.16 17.43 -5.60
CA MET A 1 -10.95 16.73 -5.11
C MET A 1 -9.82 17.69 -4.76
N TRP A 2 -9.42 18.60 -5.62
CA TRP A 2 -8.28 19.52 -5.44
C TRP A 2 -8.43 20.57 -4.33
N ARG A 3 -9.60 20.73 -3.74
CA ARG A 3 -9.86 21.70 -2.63
C ARG A 3 -9.53 21.18 -1.23
N LYS A 4 -9.12 19.91 -1.08
CA LYS A 4 -8.79 19.33 0.23
C LYS A 4 -7.34 19.66 0.62
N PRO A 5 -7.06 20.16 1.84
CA PRO A 5 -5.70 20.52 2.26
C PRO A 5 -4.73 19.32 2.22
N GLN A 6 -5.22 18.13 2.42
CA GLN A 6 -4.44 16.87 2.36
C GLN A 6 -3.80 16.63 0.98
N VAL A 7 -4.46 17.04 -0.12
CA VAL A 7 -3.89 16.93 -1.48
C VAL A 7 -2.71 17.86 -1.62
N TRP A 8 -2.83 19.10 -1.12
CA TRP A 8 -1.76 20.09 -1.17
C TRP A 8 -0.55 19.71 -0.30
N ILE A 9 -0.78 19.07 0.86
CA ILE A 9 0.30 18.49 1.67
C ILE A 9 1.05 17.44 0.86
N GLY A 10 0.35 16.51 0.19
CA GLY A 10 0.98 15.51 -0.66
C GLY A 10 1.77 16.11 -1.83
N VAL A 11 1.23 17.16 -2.47
CA VAL A 11 1.93 17.89 -3.54
C VAL A 11 3.19 18.56 -2.99
N LEU A 12 3.10 19.22 -1.81
CA LEU A 12 4.24 19.89 -1.19
C LEU A 12 5.34 18.88 -0.82
N VAL A 13 4.99 17.76 -0.19
CA VAL A 13 5.94 16.70 0.18
C VAL A 13 6.63 16.15 -1.08
N SER A 14 5.89 15.88 -2.14
CA SER A 14 6.46 15.40 -3.40
C SER A 14 7.33 16.45 -4.08
N ALA A 15 6.94 17.72 -4.07
CA ALA A 15 7.74 18.80 -4.64
C ALA A 15 9.08 18.97 -3.88
N ILE A 16 9.04 18.92 -2.55
CA ILE A 16 10.25 18.94 -1.73
C ILE A 16 11.12 17.71 -2.03
N ALA A 17 10.53 16.53 -2.11
CA ALA A 17 11.27 15.30 -2.41
C ALA A 17 11.91 15.34 -3.80
N LEU A 18 11.21 15.85 -4.83
CA LEU A 18 11.78 16.06 -6.16
C LEU A 18 12.93 17.08 -6.14
N PHE A 19 12.73 18.21 -5.46
CA PHE A 19 13.78 19.22 -5.31
C PHE A 19 15.04 18.63 -4.67
N LEU A 20 14.88 17.86 -3.58
CA LEU A 20 15.99 17.21 -2.89
C LEU A 20 16.66 16.12 -3.73
N ALA A 21 15.86 15.35 -4.51
CA ALA A 21 16.38 14.32 -5.40
C ALA A 21 17.16 14.89 -6.59
N PHE A 22 16.77 16.08 -7.08
CA PHE A 22 17.36 16.70 -8.28
C PHE A 22 18.44 17.74 -7.96
N ARG A 23 18.54 18.16 -6.69
CA ARG A 23 19.50 19.18 -6.27
C ARG A 23 20.93 18.67 -6.43
N GLY A 24 21.74 19.42 -7.17
CA GLY A 24 23.16 19.09 -7.41
C GLY A 24 23.39 17.96 -8.41
N ILE A 25 22.36 17.51 -9.12
CA ILE A 25 22.46 16.46 -10.13
C ILE A 25 22.83 17.04 -11.50
N GLU A 26 23.86 16.47 -12.08
CA GLU A 26 24.24 16.75 -13.46
C GLU A 26 23.40 15.90 -14.43
N TRP A 27 22.45 16.53 -15.08
CA TRP A 27 21.50 15.84 -16.00
C TRP A 27 22.16 15.12 -17.17
N GLY A 28 23.31 15.61 -17.64
CA GLY A 28 24.11 14.90 -18.64
C GLY A 28 24.55 13.51 -18.16
N MET A 29 24.97 13.39 -16.91
CA MET A 29 25.36 12.10 -16.30
C MET A 29 24.15 11.17 -16.11
N VAL A 30 22.97 11.72 -15.75
CA VAL A 30 21.72 10.93 -15.66
C VAL A 30 21.39 10.34 -17.02
N TRP A 31 21.48 11.13 -18.08
CA TRP A 31 21.23 10.67 -19.44
C TRP A 31 22.22 9.60 -19.89
N HIS A 32 23.49 9.78 -19.58
CA HIS A 32 24.52 8.76 -19.83
C HIS A 32 24.24 7.44 -19.07
N ALA A 33 23.87 7.52 -17.80
CA ALA A 33 23.54 6.35 -16.98
C ALA A 33 22.29 5.62 -17.53
N LEU A 34 21.26 6.38 -17.96
CA LEU A 34 20.09 5.81 -18.61
C LEU A 34 20.44 5.18 -19.96
N ALA A 35 21.23 5.85 -20.81
CA ALA A 35 21.59 5.33 -22.12
C ALA A 35 22.47 4.07 -22.03
N GLY A 36 23.32 3.95 -21.03
CA GLY A 36 24.22 2.82 -20.78
C GLY A 36 23.59 1.64 -20.03
N ALA A 37 22.35 1.76 -19.59
CA ALA A 37 21.71 0.74 -18.76
C ALA A 37 21.37 -0.54 -19.55
N GLN A 38 21.52 -1.69 -18.90
CA GLN A 38 21.19 -3.00 -19.45
C GLN A 38 19.70 -3.31 -19.29
N TYR A 39 18.83 -2.68 -20.09
CA TYR A 39 17.38 -2.77 -19.98
C TYR A 39 16.79 -4.18 -20.08
N GLY A 40 17.55 -5.17 -20.58
CA GLY A 40 17.13 -6.57 -20.57
C GLY A 40 16.75 -7.09 -19.17
N TRP A 41 17.36 -6.55 -18.11
CA TRP A 41 17.03 -6.88 -16.73
C TRP A 41 15.67 -6.38 -16.26
N LEU A 42 15.09 -5.40 -16.93
CA LEU A 42 13.75 -4.92 -16.59
C LEU A 42 12.65 -5.95 -16.97
N ILE A 43 12.92 -6.85 -17.91
CA ILE A 43 11.95 -7.90 -18.30
C ILE A 43 11.72 -8.88 -17.14
N PRO A 44 12.74 -9.57 -16.61
CA PRO A 44 12.53 -10.45 -15.46
C PRO A 44 12.06 -9.68 -14.21
N SER A 45 12.44 -8.40 -14.06
CA SER A 45 11.91 -7.54 -12.99
C SER A 45 10.40 -7.30 -13.14
N ALA A 46 9.92 -6.99 -14.34
CA ALA A 46 8.48 -6.83 -14.62
C ALA A 46 7.70 -8.12 -14.34
N VAL A 47 8.27 -9.29 -14.71
CA VAL A 47 7.67 -10.60 -14.36
C VAL A 47 7.62 -10.78 -12.85
N SER A 48 8.71 -10.50 -12.14
CA SER A 48 8.75 -10.55 -10.67
C SER A 48 7.70 -9.62 -10.03
N LEU A 49 7.49 -8.42 -10.59
CA LEU A 49 6.46 -7.49 -10.13
C LEU A 49 5.05 -8.06 -10.30
N ILE A 50 4.75 -8.67 -11.44
CA ILE A 50 3.43 -9.32 -11.67
C ILE A 50 3.22 -10.46 -10.68
N VAL A 51 4.26 -11.28 -10.43
CA VAL A 51 4.22 -12.35 -9.44
C VAL A 51 4.01 -11.78 -8.03
N ALA A 52 4.67 -10.68 -7.67
CA ALA A 52 4.49 -10.00 -6.39
C ALA A 52 3.05 -9.51 -6.21
N ILE A 53 2.41 -8.96 -7.25
CA ILE A 53 1.01 -8.54 -7.22
C ILE A 53 0.08 -9.75 -7.04
N TRP A 54 0.37 -10.88 -7.69
CA TRP A 54 -0.38 -12.13 -7.51
C TRP A 54 -0.26 -12.66 -6.07
N ILE A 55 0.94 -12.70 -5.51
CA ILE A 55 1.20 -13.08 -4.12
C ILE A 55 0.42 -12.19 -3.16
N ARG A 56 0.39 -10.87 -3.38
CA ARG A 56 -0.39 -9.92 -2.56
C ARG A 56 -1.89 -10.20 -2.64
N GLY A 57 -2.41 -10.57 -3.82
CA GLY A 57 -3.81 -11.00 -3.99
C GLY A 57 -4.13 -12.29 -3.23
N GLU A 58 -3.24 -13.29 -3.29
CA GLU A 58 -3.40 -14.55 -2.56
C GLU A 58 -3.28 -14.34 -1.04
N ARG A 59 -2.32 -13.54 -0.58
CA ARG A 59 -2.23 -13.13 0.81
C ARG A 59 -3.51 -12.45 1.29
N TRP A 60 -4.05 -11.50 0.50
CA TRP A 60 -5.27 -10.80 0.83
C TRP A 60 -6.47 -11.76 0.94
N ARG A 61 -6.53 -12.78 0.08
CA ARG A 61 -7.53 -13.85 0.19
C ARG A 61 -7.45 -14.55 1.57
N TRP A 62 -6.26 -14.90 2.04
CA TRP A 62 -6.07 -15.55 3.34
C TRP A 62 -6.49 -14.65 4.51
N LEU A 63 -6.42 -13.33 4.38
CA LEU A 63 -6.90 -12.39 5.39
C LEU A 63 -8.41 -12.44 5.61
N PHE A 64 -9.20 -13.02 4.70
CA PHE A 64 -10.63 -13.25 4.90
C PHE A 64 -10.94 -14.52 5.72
N GLY A 65 -9.92 -15.25 6.19
CA GLY A 65 -10.10 -16.43 7.03
C GLY A 65 -11.01 -17.48 6.39
N ASP A 66 -12.06 -17.90 7.11
CA ASP A 66 -13.00 -18.91 6.62
C ASP A 66 -13.88 -18.41 5.45
N GLN A 67 -14.00 -17.09 5.28
CA GLN A 67 -14.76 -16.49 4.19
C GLN A 67 -13.97 -16.34 2.89
N ARG A 68 -12.71 -16.77 2.85
CA ARG A 68 -11.78 -16.63 1.71
C ARG A 68 -12.29 -17.29 0.43
N ASP A 69 -13.06 -18.35 0.56
CA ASP A 69 -13.55 -19.15 -0.57
C ASP A 69 -14.94 -18.71 -1.09
N ASN A 70 -15.54 -17.66 -0.48
CA ASN A 70 -16.77 -17.03 -0.98
C ASN A 70 -16.59 -16.37 -2.36
N LEU A 71 -15.34 -16.05 -2.70
CA LEU A 71 -14.96 -15.46 -3.99
C LEU A 71 -13.79 -16.26 -4.62
N PRO A 72 -13.74 -16.33 -5.96
CA PRO A 72 -12.63 -16.99 -6.65
C PRO A 72 -11.32 -16.22 -6.45
N ARG A 73 -10.19 -16.93 -6.49
CA ARG A 73 -8.83 -16.34 -6.35
C ARG A 73 -8.58 -15.17 -7.30
N SER A 74 -9.05 -15.29 -8.54
CA SER A 74 -8.92 -14.23 -9.55
C SER A 74 -9.54 -12.91 -9.11
N ARG A 75 -10.60 -12.93 -8.30
CA ARG A 75 -11.25 -11.71 -7.81
C ARG A 75 -10.34 -10.92 -6.87
N TYR A 76 -9.62 -11.59 -5.97
CA TYR A 76 -8.65 -10.94 -5.08
C TYR A 76 -7.47 -10.34 -5.85
N PHE A 77 -6.96 -11.09 -6.85
CA PHE A 77 -5.93 -10.59 -7.76
C PHE A 77 -6.40 -9.37 -8.56
N ASN A 78 -7.57 -9.47 -9.21
CA ASN A 78 -8.11 -8.36 -10.00
C ASN A 78 -8.36 -7.12 -9.15
N ALA A 79 -8.95 -7.27 -7.96
CA ALA A 79 -9.18 -6.14 -7.05
C ALA A 79 -7.87 -5.50 -6.58
N THR A 80 -6.81 -6.30 -6.33
CA THR A 80 -5.48 -5.79 -5.98
C THR A 80 -4.87 -5.00 -7.14
N ALA A 81 -4.88 -5.54 -8.35
CA ALA A 81 -4.35 -4.87 -9.55
C ALA A 81 -5.11 -3.58 -9.87
N ILE A 82 -6.45 -3.59 -9.76
CA ILE A 82 -7.28 -2.38 -9.91
C ILE A 82 -6.96 -1.36 -8.81
N GLY A 83 -6.72 -1.82 -7.59
CA GLY A 83 -6.29 -0.96 -6.48
C GLY A 83 -5.01 -0.19 -6.81
N TYR A 84 -3.99 -0.86 -7.35
CA TYR A 84 -2.75 -0.19 -7.80
C TYR A 84 -3.01 0.82 -8.91
N LEU A 85 -3.80 0.47 -9.92
CA LEU A 85 -4.20 1.40 -10.99
C LEU A 85 -4.83 2.68 -10.40
N VAL A 86 -5.77 2.52 -9.47
CA VAL A 86 -6.47 3.66 -8.84
C VAL A 86 -5.50 4.49 -7.97
N THR A 87 -4.59 3.84 -7.23
CA THR A 87 -3.56 4.54 -6.42
C THR A 87 -2.62 5.38 -7.30
N ASN A 88 -2.26 4.87 -8.47
CA ASN A 88 -1.36 5.57 -9.39
C ASN A 88 -2.02 6.78 -10.08
N ILE A 89 -3.33 6.73 -10.30
CA ILE A 89 -4.07 7.79 -11.00
C ILE A 89 -4.66 8.83 -10.02
N PHE A 90 -5.13 8.39 -8.86
CA PHE A 90 -5.86 9.24 -7.93
C PHE A 90 -5.06 9.54 -6.65
N PRO A 91 -5.18 10.77 -6.11
CA PRO A 91 -4.54 11.12 -4.84
C PRO A 91 -5.19 10.40 -3.65
N LEU A 92 -4.54 10.50 -2.47
CA LEU A 92 -5.04 10.00 -1.18
C LEU A 92 -5.18 8.47 -1.10
N ARG A 93 -4.42 7.71 -1.90
CA ARG A 93 -4.42 6.23 -1.89
C ARG A 93 -5.83 5.62 -2.04
N LEU A 94 -6.66 6.23 -2.88
CA LEU A 94 -8.03 5.75 -3.13
C LEU A 94 -8.09 4.32 -3.67
N GLY A 95 -6.96 3.76 -4.09
CA GLY A 95 -6.88 2.37 -4.53
C GLY A 95 -7.24 1.35 -3.47
N GLU A 96 -6.97 1.62 -2.18
CA GLU A 96 -7.40 0.73 -1.09
C GLU A 96 -8.93 0.68 -0.97
N LEU A 97 -9.57 1.84 -1.09
CA LEU A 97 -11.03 1.92 -1.10
C LEU A 97 -11.64 1.26 -2.36
N ALA A 98 -10.96 1.41 -3.51
CA ALA A 98 -11.34 0.70 -4.73
C ALA A 98 -11.24 -0.83 -4.55
N ARG A 99 -10.18 -1.36 -3.94
CA ARG A 99 -10.06 -2.80 -3.60
C ARG A 99 -11.23 -3.28 -2.77
N ILE A 100 -11.54 -2.56 -1.68
CA ILE A 100 -12.67 -2.86 -0.78
C ILE A 100 -13.98 -2.88 -1.56
N PHE A 101 -14.20 -1.86 -2.41
CA PHE A 101 -15.40 -1.77 -3.25
C PHE A 101 -15.52 -2.98 -4.20
N PHE A 102 -14.46 -3.32 -4.94
CA PHE A 102 -14.50 -4.40 -5.92
C PHE A 102 -14.70 -5.78 -5.29
N ILE A 103 -14.27 -5.99 -4.05
CA ILE A 103 -14.49 -7.24 -3.30
C ILE A 103 -15.92 -7.30 -2.72
N ALA A 104 -16.43 -6.17 -2.19
CA ALA A 104 -17.69 -6.16 -1.45
C ALA A 104 -18.93 -5.86 -2.31
N ARG A 105 -18.77 -5.39 -3.56
CA ARG A 105 -19.89 -4.94 -4.42
C ARG A 105 -20.94 -6.01 -4.69
N ASP A 106 -20.54 -7.28 -4.76
CA ASP A 106 -21.45 -8.40 -5.07
C ASP A 106 -22.09 -8.98 -3.79
N LYS A 107 -21.95 -8.31 -2.64
CA LYS A 107 -22.52 -8.69 -1.32
C LYS A 107 -22.10 -10.07 -0.81
N LYS A 108 -21.12 -10.74 -1.45
CA LYS A 108 -20.54 -11.99 -0.96
C LYS A 108 -19.52 -11.76 0.15
N GLN A 109 -19.01 -10.53 0.25
CA GLN A 109 -18.17 -10.03 1.34
C GLN A 109 -18.74 -8.71 1.85
N THR A 110 -18.50 -8.40 3.13
CA THR A 110 -18.96 -7.12 3.70
C THR A 110 -17.88 -6.06 3.59
N TYR A 111 -18.29 -4.79 3.42
CA TYR A 111 -17.35 -3.66 3.39
C TYR A 111 -16.52 -3.55 4.68
N GLY A 112 -17.15 -3.84 5.85
CA GLY A 112 -16.46 -3.80 7.14
C GLY A 112 -15.35 -4.85 7.25
N LEU A 113 -15.64 -6.10 6.83
CA LEU A 113 -14.63 -7.15 6.79
C LEU A 113 -13.50 -6.80 5.81
N ALA A 114 -13.83 -6.37 4.59
CA ALA A 114 -12.81 -6.01 3.61
C ALA A 114 -11.94 -4.83 4.08
N ALA A 115 -12.51 -3.83 4.75
CA ALA A 115 -11.77 -2.71 5.31
C ALA A 115 -10.81 -3.15 6.43
N SER A 116 -11.29 -4.01 7.36
CA SER A 116 -10.45 -4.50 8.44
C SER A 116 -9.29 -5.37 7.95
N THR A 117 -9.48 -6.19 6.89
CA THR A 117 -8.38 -6.95 6.30
C THR A 117 -7.29 -6.05 5.72
N VAL A 118 -7.64 -4.90 5.14
CA VAL A 118 -6.67 -3.91 4.65
C VAL A 118 -5.89 -3.29 5.81
N VAL A 119 -6.55 -3.00 6.94
CA VAL A 119 -5.85 -2.48 8.14
C VAL A 119 -4.87 -3.52 8.70
N VAL A 120 -5.29 -4.78 8.83
CA VAL A 120 -4.41 -5.89 9.26
C VAL A 120 -3.23 -6.04 8.30
N GLU A 121 -3.49 -5.97 6.99
CA GLU A 121 -2.46 -6.05 5.95
C GLU A 121 -1.36 -5.01 6.19
N HIS A 122 -1.72 -3.73 6.39
CA HIS A 122 -0.74 -2.66 6.61
C HIS A 122 0.08 -2.85 7.89
N VAL A 123 -0.56 -3.27 8.99
CA VAL A 123 0.14 -3.53 10.25
C VAL A 123 1.16 -4.66 10.06
N LEU A 124 0.76 -5.77 9.45
CA LEU A 124 1.64 -6.89 9.20
C LEU A 124 2.76 -6.55 8.21
N ASP A 125 2.47 -5.74 7.19
CA ASP A 125 3.49 -5.29 6.21
C ASP A 125 4.62 -4.54 6.91
N VAL A 126 4.30 -3.57 7.76
CA VAL A 126 5.32 -2.82 8.49
C VAL A 126 6.12 -3.72 9.44
N LEU A 127 5.45 -4.64 10.14
CA LEU A 127 6.13 -5.56 11.05
C LEU A 127 7.06 -6.53 10.32
N VAL A 128 6.66 -7.06 9.15
CA VAL A 128 7.52 -7.91 8.32
C VAL A 128 8.73 -7.14 7.80
N VAL A 129 8.52 -5.91 7.32
CA VAL A 129 9.60 -5.04 6.83
C VAL A 129 10.56 -4.66 7.95
N LEU A 130 10.06 -4.41 9.17
CA LEU A 130 10.90 -4.23 10.37
C LEU A 130 11.70 -5.49 10.71
N GLY A 131 11.08 -6.67 10.59
CA GLY A 131 11.77 -7.95 10.76
C GLY A 131 12.93 -8.10 9.75
N ILE A 132 12.72 -7.75 8.48
CA ILE A 132 13.75 -7.72 7.45
C ILE A 132 14.86 -6.74 7.84
N LEU A 133 14.54 -5.54 8.30
CA LEU A 133 15.53 -4.56 8.74
C LEU A 133 16.37 -5.07 9.92
N ILE A 134 15.73 -5.73 10.90
CA ILE A 134 16.44 -6.34 12.03
C ILE A 134 17.45 -7.38 11.53
N VAL A 135 17.05 -8.25 10.61
CA VAL A 135 17.97 -9.25 10.00
C VAL A 135 19.15 -8.55 9.32
N ILE A 136 18.90 -7.50 8.53
CA ILE A 136 19.95 -6.73 7.85
C ILE A 136 20.93 -6.13 8.88
N VAL A 137 20.42 -5.56 9.97
CA VAL A 137 21.25 -4.97 11.03
C VAL A 137 22.08 -6.04 11.74
N MET A 138 21.47 -7.17 12.07
CA MET A 138 22.14 -8.27 12.80
C MET A 138 23.22 -8.96 11.97
N THR A 139 23.07 -9.02 10.66
CA THR A 139 24.10 -9.59 9.75
C THR A 139 25.27 -8.64 9.54
N GLY A 140 25.17 -7.37 10.00
CA GLY A 140 26.21 -6.36 9.79
C GLY A 140 26.46 -6.02 8.31
N SER A 141 25.57 -6.47 7.43
CA SER A 141 25.76 -6.36 5.97
C SER A 141 25.56 -4.92 5.44
N VAL A 142 25.03 -4.02 6.26
CA VAL A 142 24.69 -2.64 5.86
C VAL A 142 24.99 -1.67 7.00
N PRO A 143 25.72 -0.56 6.75
CA PRO A 143 25.86 0.53 7.70
C PRO A 143 24.51 1.27 7.80
N VAL A 144 23.63 0.83 8.70
CA VAL A 144 22.29 1.43 8.86
C VAL A 144 22.42 2.81 9.51
N PRO A 145 22.06 3.90 8.82
CA PRO A 145 22.12 5.25 9.35
C PRO A 145 21.20 5.44 10.57
N ASP A 146 21.54 6.37 11.46
CA ASP A 146 20.76 6.64 12.68
C ASP A 146 19.32 7.04 12.41
N TRP A 147 19.06 7.80 11.34
CA TRP A 147 17.70 8.14 10.94
C TRP A 147 16.85 6.91 10.58
N ALA A 148 17.44 5.88 9.95
CA ALA A 148 16.75 4.65 9.60
C ALA A 148 16.48 3.80 10.85
N ARG A 149 17.45 3.76 11.79
CA ARG A 149 17.28 3.09 13.09
C ARG A 149 16.17 3.74 13.92
N GLN A 150 16.15 5.07 14.02
CA GLN A 150 15.10 5.81 14.74
C GLN A 150 13.74 5.60 14.11
N GLY A 151 13.63 5.68 12.78
CA GLY A 151 12.41 5.39 12.04
C GLY A 151 11.88 3.98 12.30
N ALA A 152 12.78 2.99 12.36
CA ALA A 152 12.44 1.61 12.68
C ALA A 152 11.88 1.45 14.10
N VAL A 153 12.50 2.09 15.10
CA VAL A 153 12.04 2.05 16.50
C VAL A 153 10.65 2.68 16.62
N ILE A 154 10.45 3.88 16.06
CA ILE A 154 9.15 4.59 16.10
C ILE A 154 8.07 3.74 15.42
N SER A 155 8.36 3.19 14.24
CA SER A 155 7.42 2.32 13.51
C SER A 155 7.14 1.04 14.28
N GLY A 156 8.15 0.43 14.90
CA GLY A 156 8.00 -0.78 15.71
C GLY A 156 7.06 -0.55 16.90
N VAL A 157 7.24 0.56 17.61
CA VAL A 157 6.36 0.92 18.74
C VAL A 157 4.93 1.19 18.26
N LEU A 158 4.76 1.96 17.18
CA LEU A 158 3.44 2.33 16.66
C LEU A 158 2.67 1.11 16.14
N PHE A 159 3.27 0.35 15.23
CA PHE A 159 2.59 -0.77 14.56
C PHE A 159 2.56 -2.02 15.45
N GLY A 160 3.57 -2.25 16.29
CA GLY A 160 3.54 -3.28 17.33
C GLY A 160 2.43 -2.99 18.37
N GLY A 161 2.29 -1.75 18.79
CA GLY A 161 1.18 -1.30 19.63
C GLY A 161 -0.18 -1.49 18.94
N ALA A 162 -0.30 -1.14 17.66
CA ALA A 162 -1.52 -1.38 16.88
C ALA A 162 -1.88 -2.88 16.81
N LEU A 163 -0.89 -3.75 16.60
CA LEU A 163 -1.11 -5.20 16.62
C LEU A 163 -1.63 -5.68 17.97
N ILE A 164 -1.01 -5.22 19.08
CA ILE A 164 -1.45 -5.57 20.44
C ILE A 164 -2.90 -5.13 20.65
N VAL A 165 -3.26 -3.91 20.24
CA VAL A 165 -4.64 -3.41 20.34
C VAL A 165 -5.60 -4.28 19.54
N MET A 166 -5.26 -4.65 18.30
CA MET A 166 -6.09 -5.55 17.48
C MET A 166 -6.30 -6.91 18.14
N LEU A 167 -5.23 -7.51 18.70
CA LEU A 167 -5.30 -8.78 19.42
C LEU A 167 -6.19 -8.67 20.66
N LEU A 168 -6.06 -7.59 21.44
CA LEU A 168 -6.91 -7.31 22.59
C LEU A 168 -8.36 -7.12 22.18
N MET A 169 -8.65 -6.43 21.07
CA MET A 169 -10.00 -6.25 20.54
C MET A 169 -10.64 -7.59 20.16
N VAL A 170 -9.89 -8.49 19.54
CA VAL A 170 -10.37 -9.85 19.22
C VAL A 170 -10.61 -10.66 20.47
N TRP A 171 -9.65 -10.67 21.40
CA TRP A 171 -9.77 -11.41 22.68
C TRP A 171 -10.93 -10.91 23.54
N GLN A 172 -11.14 -9.60 23.57
CA GLN A 172 -12.20 -8.97 24.37
C GLN A 172 -13.42 -8.55 23.53
N ARG A 173 -13.71 -9.27 22.43
CA ARG A 173 -14.78 -8.95 21.48
C ARG A 173 -16.10 -8.50 22.14
N ARG A 174 -16.55 -9.20 23.18
CA ARG A 174 -17.78 -8.87 23.90
C ARG A 174 -17.71 -7.52 24.62
N ARG A 175 -16.53 -7.13 25.14
CA ARG A 175 -16.32 -5.83 25.80
C ARG A 175 -16.29 -4.71 24.76
N VAL A 176 -15.58 -4.93 23.66
CA VAL A 176 -15.49 -3.94 22.56
C VAL A 176 -16.88 -3.65 21.98
N LEU A 177 -17.70 -4.66 21.73
CA LEU A 177 -19.07 -4.47 21.24
C LEU A 177 -19.95 -3.71 22.25
N ARG A 178 -19.86 -4.02 23.54
CA ARG A 178 -20.60 -3.28 24.59
C ARG A 178 -20.16 -1.83 24.68
N LEU A 179 -18.86 -1.55 24.62
CA LEU A 179 -18.33 -0.17 24.62
C LEU A 179 -18.78 0.59 23.37
N ALA A 180 -18.71 -0.08 22.19
CA ALA A 180 -19.19 0.52 20.95
C ALA A 180 -20.71 0.86 21.04
N GLU A 181 -21.52 -0.02 21.59
CA GLU A 181 -22.93 0.21 21.82
C GLU A 181 -23.17 1.40 22.75
N ALA A 182 -22.45 1.46 23.89
CA ALA A 182 -22.58 2.55 24.84
C ALA A 182 -22.17 3.92 24.27
N VAL A 183 -21.21 3.94 23.33
CA VAL A 183 -20.78 5.18 22.66
C VAL A 183 -21.76 5.56 21.55
N ILE A 184 -22.11 4.60 20.68
CA ILE A 184 -22.98 4.85 19.53
C ILE A 184 -24.38 5.27 19.96
N SER A 185 -24.93 4.66 21.02
CA SER A 185 -26.25 5.01 21.57
C SER A 185 -26.37 6.43 22.11
N ARG A 186 -25.22 7.06 22.43
CA ARG A 186 -25.18 8.46 22.88
C ARG A 186 -25.17 9.49 21.74
N ILE A 187 -24.98 9.04 20.49
CA ILE A 187 -24.90 9.96 19.34
C ILE A 187 -26.31 10.00 18.70
N PRO A 188 -27.07 11.09 18.85
CA PRO A 188 -28.37 11.23 18.22
C PRO A 188 -28.21 11.20 16.69
N ARG A 189 -29.16 10.55 15.99
CA ARG A 189 -29.18 10.34 14.53
C ARG A 189 -28.31 9.22 13.98
N LEU A 190 -27.56 8.45 14.80
CA LEU A 190 -26.88 7.25 14.33
C LEU A 190 -27.77 6.01 14.56
N ASP A 191 -27.90 5.17 13.52
CA ASP A 191 -28.50 3.83 13.64
C ASP A 191 -27.52 2.91 14.37
N ALA A 192 -27.73 2.72 15.67
CA ALA A 192 -26.86 1.94 16.53
C ALA A 192 -26.70 0.49 16.01
N GLN A 193 -27.77 -0.13 15.51
CA GLN A 193 -27.69 -1.50 15.01
C GLN A 193 -26.84 -1.61 13.74
N LYS A 194 -26.94 -0.62 12.85
CA LYS A 194 -26.12 -0.58 11.63
C LYS A 194 -24.64 -0.45 11.97
N TRP A 195 -24.28 0.46 12.88
CA TRP A 195 -22.88 0.69 13.27
C TRP A 195 -22.30 -0.44 14.09
N LEU A 196 -23.07 -1.08 14.97
CA LEU A 196 -22.64 -2.27 15.69
C LEU A 196 -22.35 -3.44 14.75
N ARG A 197 -23.14 -3.60 13.67
CA ARG A 197 -22.82 -4.59 12.63
C ARG A 197 -21.51 -4.27 11.92
N VAL A 198 -21.23 -3.00 11.61
CA VAL A 198 -19.96 -2.59 11.01
C VAL A 198 -18.79 -2.93 11.94
N VAL A 199 -18.88 -2.57 13.23
CA VAL A 199 -17.86 -2.91 14.23
C VAL A 199 -17.69 -4.44 14.34
N GLY A 200 -18.79 -5.20 14.35
CA GLY A 200 -18.75 -6.65 14.35
C GLY A 200 -17.98 -7.23 13.17
N HIS A 201 -18.27 -6.75 11.96
CA HIS A 201 -17.56 -7.18 10.75
C HIS A 201 -16.08 -6.76 10.74
N MET A 202 -15.73 -5.62 11.36
CA MET A 202 -14.32 -5.24 11.53
C MET A 202 -13.60 -6.20 12.48
N LEU A 203 -14.23 -6.60 13.57
CA LEU A 203 -13.67 -7.59 14.50
C LEU A 203 -13.53 -8.97 13.85
N ASP A 204 -14.43 -9.34 12.93
CA ASP A 204 -14.33 -10.59 12.15
C ASP A 204 -13.06 -10.60 11.28
N GLY A 205 -12.69 -9.45 10.68
CA GLY A 205 -11.44 -9.36 9.92
C GLY A 205 -10.18 -9.43 10.78
N PHE A 206 -10.23 -8.94 12.02
CA PHE A 206 -9.11 -9.09 12.95
C PHE A 206 -8.97 -10.52 13.49
N ALA A 207 -10.03 -11.34 13.40
CA ALA A 207 -9.99 -12.72 13.88
C ALA A 207 -8.95 -13.59 13.16
N VAL A 208 -8.50 -13.20 11.96
CA VAL A 208 -7.39 -13.88 11.26
C VAL A 208 -6.08 -13.86 12.05
N LEU A 209 -5.92 -12.92 12.99
CA LEU A 209 -4.76 -12.84 13.88
C LEU A 209 -4.75 -13.91 14.99
N GLN A 210 -5.84 -14.67 15.15
CA GLN A 210 -5.87 -15.79 16.07
C GLN A 210 -4.98 -16.94 15.55
N PRO A 211 -4.34 -17.70 16.46
CA PRO A 211 -3.52 -18.84 16.09
C PRO A 211 -4.29 -19.84 15.22
N GLY A 212 -3.75 -20.17 14.06
CA GLY A 212 -4.36 -21.09 13.11
C GLY A 212 -3.73 -21.03 11.74
N LEU A 213 -4.17 -21.92 10.85
CA LEU A 213 -3.66 -22.01 9.47
C LEU A 213 -3.78 -20.68 8.70
N PRO A 214 -4.88 -19.88 8.83
CA PRO A 214 -4.96 -18.59 8.13
C PRO A 214 -3.82 -17.63 8.51
N LEU A 215 -3.51 -17.49 9.80
CA LEU A 215 -2.39 -16.64 10.25
C LEU A 215 -1.06 -17.11 9.69
N VAL A 216 -0.77 -18.42 9.74
CA VAL A 216 0.46 -19.00 9.20
C VAL A 216 0.57 -18.69 7.70
N MET A 217 -0.51 -18.87 6.95
CA MET A 217 -0.52 -18.59 5.51
C MET A 217 -0.36 -17.09 5.21
N VAL A 218 -0.97 -16.20 6.00
CA VAL A 218 -0.81 -14.75 5.84
C VAL A 218 0.65 -14.36 6.08
N LEU A 219 1.29 -14.87 7.14
CA LEU A 219 2.70 -14.58 7.44
C LEU A 219 3.62 -15.15 6.35
N PHE A 220 3.38 -16.39 5.91
CA PHE A 220 4.12 -17.00 4.81
C PHE A 220 4.06 -16.15 3.53
N TRP A 221 2.85 -15.81 3.08
CA TRP A 221 2.67 -14.99 1.88
C TRP A 221 3.17 -13.55 2.05
N SER A 222 3.18 -13.01 3.28
CA SER A 222 3.79 -11.71 3.57
C SER A 222 5.30 -11.76 3.34
N ILE A 223 6.00 -12.75 3.91
CA ILE A 223 7.45 -12.90 3.74
C ILE A 223 7.79 -13.12 2.26
N VAL A 224 7.11 -14.07 1.61
CA VAL A 224 7.34 -14.36 0.17
C VAL A 224 7.06 -13.13 -0.70
N GLY A 225 6.00 -12.38 -0.40
CA GLY A 225 5.65 -11.16 -1.14
C GLY A 225 6.70 -10.06 -1.00
N TRP A 226 7.24 -9.85 0.21
CA TRP A 226 8.30 -8.86 0.44
C TRP A 226 9.63 -9.27 -0.17
N LEU A 227 9.99 -10.56 -0.11
CA LEU A 227 11.17 -11.08 -0.82
C LEU A 227 11.03 -10.97 -2.34
N CYS A 228 9.84 -11.23 -2.88
CA CYS A 228 9.56 -11.04 -4.30
C CYS A 228 9.63 -9.55 -4.70
N SER A 229 9.16 -8.63 -3.84
CA SER A 229 9.33 -7.19 -4.06
C SER A 229 10.80 -6.78 -4.03
N ALA A 230 11.61 -7.30 -3.10
CA ALA A 230 13.05 -7.08 -3.08
C ALA A 230 13.74 -7.68 -4.32
N MET A 231 13.27 -8.83 -4.82
CA MET A 231 13.77 -9.42 -6.06
C MET A 231 13.46 -8.53 -7.28
N THR A 232 12.29 -7.88 -7.31
CA THR A 232 11.94 -6.90 -8.34
C THR A 232 12.92 -5.72 -8.36
N PHE A 233 13.24 -5.16 -7.18
CA PHE A 233 14.28 -4.13 -7.06
C PHE A 233 15.66 -4.65 -7.48
N TYR A 234 16.02 -5.85 -7.05
CA TYR A 234 17.32 -6.46 -7.36
C TYR A 234 17.53 -6.64 -8.86
N LEU A 235 16.58 -7.25 -9.52
CA LEU A 235 16.65 -7.49 -10.97
C LEU A 235 16.73 -6.17 -11.75
N SER A 236 15.93 -5.15 -11.35
CA SER A 236 16.02 -3.83 -11.97
C SER A 236 17.36 -3.13 -11.68
N LEU A 237 17.91 -3.29 -10.46
CA LEU A 237 19.18 -2.68 -10.06
C LEU A 237 20.35 -3.22 -10.87
N LYS A 238 20.30 -4.50 -11.26
CA LYS A 238 21.30 -5.13 -12.14
C LYS A 238 21.47 -4.43 -13.48
N ALA A 239 20.45 -3.71 -13.95
CA ALA A 239 20.54 -2.91 -15.17
C ALA A 239 21.52 -1.74 -15.05
N PHE A 240 21.74 -1.19 -13.85
CA PHE A 240 22.52 -0.01 -13.57
C PHE A 240 23.78 -0.31 -12.76
N VAL A 241 23.72 -1.28 -11.87
CA VAL A 241 24.82 -1.73 -10.99
C VAL A 241 24.90 -3.25 -11.04
N PRO A 242 25.58 -3.81 -12.07
CA PRO A 242 25.59 -5.26 -12.33
C PRO A 242 26.10 -6.09 -11.15
N ASP A 243 27.07 -5.58 -10.38
CA ASP A 243 27.72 -6.28 -9.27
C ASP A 243 27.01 -6.04 -7.92
N ALA A 244 25.90 -5.28 -7.90
CA ALA A 244 25.16 -5.03 -6.66
C ALA A 244 24.72 -6.34 -6.00
N PRO A 245 25.00 -6.57 -4.71
CA PRO A 245 24.48 -7.69 -3.97
C PRO A 245 22.98 -7.53 -3.67
N PHE A 246 22.29 -8.63 -3.41
CA PHE A 246 20.85 -8.61 -3.09
C PHE A 246 20.50 -7.74 -1.87
N THR A 247 21.43 -7.57 -0.94
CA THR A 247 21.25 -6.73 0.27
C THR A 247 20.95 -5.26 -0.05
N TYR A 248 21.47 -4.71 -1.18
CA TYR A 248 21.16 -3.36 -1.62
C TYR A 248 19.67 -3.22 -1.95
N ALA A 249 19.13 -4.16 -2.71
CA ALA A 249 17.73 -4.18 -3.06
C ALA A 249 16.83 -4.43 -1.84
N LEU A 250 17.26 -5.31 -0.95
CA LEU A 250 16.52 -5.60 0.28
C LEU A 250 16.41 -4.36 1.18
N PHE A 251 17.52 -3.65 1.40
CA PHE A 251 17.52 -2.40 2.15
C PHE A 251 16.71 -1.30 1.45
N THR A 252 16.84 -1.17 0.12
CA THR A 252 16.04 -0.22 -0.67
C THR A 252 14.54 -0.50 -0.53
N THR A 253 14.14 -1.78 -0.54
CA THR A 253 12.74 -2.17 -0.31
C THR A 253 12.25 -1.72 1.07
N VAL A 254 13.08 -1.88 2.11
CA VAL A 254 12.74 -1.41 3.47
C VAL A 254 12.57 0.10 3.49
N VAL A 255 13.57 0.84 2.99
CA VAL A 255 13.54 2.32 3.00
C VAL A 255 12.36 2.87 2.21
N THR A 256 12.14 2.36 1.00
CA THR A 256 11.02 2.82 0.15
C THR A 256 9.67 2.54 0.78
N THR A 257 9.51 1.42 1.50
CA THR A 257 8.28 1.13 2.24
C THR A 257 7.98 2.20 3.27
N PHE A 258 8.96 2.62 4.07
CA PHE A 258 8.76 3.69 5.05
C PHE A 258 8.52 5.05 4.40
N VAL A 259 9.24 5.36 3.33
CA VAL A 259 9.04 6.62 2.58
C VAL A 259 7.64 6.67 1.96
N LEU A 260 7.13 5.54 1.48
CA LEU A 260 5.79 5.45 0.91
C LEU A 260 4.67 5.54 1.96
N LEU A 261 4.95 5.46 3.27
CA LEU A 261 3.95 5.78 4.31
C LEU A 261 3.63 7.28 4.37
N LEU A 262 4.53 8.14 3.89
CA LEU A 262 4.30 9.57 3.83
C LEU A 262 3.20 9.90 2.79
N PRO A 263 2.38 10.94 3.08
CA PRO A 263 1.44 11.43 2.07
C PRO A 263 2.22 11.98 0.87
N ALA A 264 1.92 11.46 -0.31
CA ALA A 264 2.59 11.83 -1.56
C ALA A 264 1.59 12.09 -2.68
N THR A 265 2.09 12.58 -3.82
CA THR A 265 1.31 12.70 -5.07
C THR A 265 0.84 11.34 -5.58
N PRO A 266 -0.14 11.30 -6.50
CA PRO A 266 -0.47 10.09 -7.25
C PRO A 266 0.80 9.46 -7.84
N GLY A 267 0.91 8.13 -7.74
CA GLY A 267 2.09 7.39 -8.17
C GLY A 267 3.35 7.62 -7.33
N SER A 268 3.28 8.37 -6.21
CA SER A 268 4.44 8.61 -5.30
C SER A 268 5.64 9.27 -6.00
N ILE A 269 5.38 10.11 -7.03
CA ILE A 269 6.42 10.82 -7.78
C ILE A 269 7.19 11.75 -6.84
N GLY A 270 8.52 11.65 -6.88
CA GLY A 270 9.45 12.39 -6.04
C GLY A 270 9.86 11.62 -4.79
N THR A 271 8.92 11.18 -3.99
CA THR A 271 9.22 10.46 -2.74
C THR A 271 9.88 9.10 -3.00
N LEU A 272 9.41 8.35 -3.99
CA LEU A 272 10.01 7.07 -4.37
C LEU A 272 11.44 7.28 -4.92
N GLN A 273 11.65 8.27 -5.80
CA GLN A 273 12.97 8.57 -6.35
C GLN A 273 13.96 8.95 -5.25
N LEU A 274 13.57 9.85 -4.35
CA LEU A 274 14.43 10.24 -3.24
C LEU A 274 14.73 9.05 -2.32
N GLY A 275 13.74 8.23 -2.00
CA GLY A 275 13.92 7.04 -1.17
C GLY A 275 14.91 6.05 -1.76
N ILE A 276 14.79 5.74 -3.05
CA ILE A 276 15.71 4.84 -3.76
C ILE A 276 17.11 5.45 -3.83
N GLN A 277 17.23 6.70 -4.26
CA GLN A 277 18.51 7.40 -4.39
C GLN A 277 19.28 7.39 -3.06
N LYS A 278 18.64 7.80 -1.95
CA LYS A 278 19.27 7.87 -0.63
C LYS A 278 19.54 6.50 -0.01
N SER A 279 18.71 5.50 -0.29
CA SER A 279 19.00 4.12 0.16
C SER A 279 20.24 3.54 -0.51
N LEU A 280 20.43 3.78 -1.82
CA LEU A 280 21.60 3.31 -2.55
C LEU A 280 22.87 4.08 -2.24
N ALA A 281 22.75 5.39 -1.92
CA ALA A 281 23.87 6.20 -1.48
C ALA A 281 24.54 5.68 -0.19
N VAL A 282 23.82 4.97 0.69
CA VAL A 282 24.36 4.30 1.88
C VAL A 282 25.43 3.28 1.51
N PHE A 283 25.34 2.69 0.32
CA PHE A 283 26.30 1.71 -0.21
C PHE A 283 27.39 2.31 -1.10
N GLY A 284 27.46 3.65 -1.16
CA GLY A 284 28.43 4.33 -2.03
C GLY A 284 28.06 4.39 -3.50
N VAL A 285 26.82 4.00 -3.85
CA VAL A 285 26.32 4.19 -5.23
C VAL A 285 26.14 5.69 -5.47
N LEU A 286 26.70 6.18 -6.57
CA LEU A 286 26.60 7.59 -6.95
C LEU A 286 25.14 8.03 -7.03
N GLU A 287 24.80 9.17 -6.48
CA GLU A 287 23.43 9.70 -6.45
C GLU A 287 22.81 9.82 -7.86
N VAL A 288 23.63 10.13 -8.87
CA VAL A 288 23.21 10.15 -10.28
C VAL A 288 22.75 8.77 -10.76
N VAL A 289 23.51 7.71 -10.44
CA VAL A 289 23.15 6.32 -10.80
C VAL A 289 21.91 5.87 -10.04
N GLY A 290 21.84 6.17 -8.74
CA GLY A 290 20.68 5.88 -7.91
C GLY A 290 19.39 6.55 -8.42
N LEU A 291 19.49 7.83 -8.84
CA LEU A 291 18.36 8.56 -9.43
C LEU A 291 17.98 8.00 -10.79
N SER A 292 18.94 7.69 -11.67
CA SER A 292 18.68 7.11 -12.99
C SER A 292 17.97 5.76 -12.87
N PHE A 293 18.46 4.90 -11.97
CA PHE A 293 17.79 3.65 -11.62
C PHE A 293 16.35 3.90 -11.11
N ALA A 294 16.17 4.84 -10.17
CA ALA A 294 14.86 5.14 -9.60
C ALA A 294 13.85 5.61 -10.66
N ILE A 295 14.28 6.40 -11.64
CA ILE A 295 13.44 6.84 -12.76
C ILE A 295 13.04 5.64 -13.62
N ALA A 296 14.01 4.83 -14.07
CA ALA A 296 13.74 3.68 -14.94
C ALA A 296 12.86 2.63 -14.25
N PHE A 297 13.15 2.30 -12.99
CA PHE A 297 12.36 1.40 -12.17
C PHE A 297 10.91 1.90 -12.03
N HIS A 298 10.73 3.16 -11.67
CA HIS A 298 9.40 3.73 -11.45
C HIS A 298 8.57 3.77 -12.74
N VAL A 299 9.19 4.10 -13.87
CA VAL A 299 8.49 4.04 -15.18
C VAL A 299 8.06 2.61 -15.49
N MET A 300 8.94 1.61 -15.32
CA MET A 300 8.61 0.21 -15.50
C MET A 300 7.46 -0.21 -14.58
N GLU A 301 7.54 0.13 -13.28
CA GLU A 301 6.52 -0.18 -12.29
C GLU A 301 5.16 0.42 -12.65
N LEU A 302 5.11 1.71 -12.99
CA LEU A 302 3.89 2.39 -13.43
C LEU A 302 3.28 1.76 -14.68
N VAL A 303 4.10 1.45 -15.68
CA VAL A 303 3.62 0.81 -16.92
C VAL A 303 3.02 -0.54 -16.61
N VAL A 304 3.73 -1.42 -15.89
CA VAL A 304 3.28 -2.78 -15.58
C VAL A 304 2.01 -2.75 -14.73
N MET A 305 2.00 -1.97 -13.63
CA MET A 305 0.85 -1.91 -12.73
C MET A 305 -0.40 -1.33 -13.41
N ASN A 306 -0.23 -0.27 -14.21
CA ASN A 306 -1.37 0.36 -14.88
C ASN A 306 -1.93 -0.52 -16.00
N LEU A 307 -1.08 -1.14 -16.82
CA LEU A 307 -1.52 -2.09 -17.85
C LEU A 307 -2.25 -3.28 -17.23
N LEU A 308 -1.68 -3.89 -16.18
CA LEU A 308 -2.30 -5.01 -15.48
C LEU A 308 -3.64 -4.60 -14.85
N GLY A 309 -3.68 -3.45 -14.20
CA GLY A 309 -4.90 -2.91 -13.58
C GLY A 309 -6.00 -2.63 -14.61
N VAL A 310 -5.66 -2.07 -15.78
CA VAL A 310 -6.61 -1.87 -16.88
C VAL A 310 -7.14 -3.20 -17.40
N VAL A 311 -6.28 -4.19 -17.65
CA VAL A 311 -6.70 -5.52 -18.11
C VAL A 311 -7.65 -6.17 -17.08
N CYS A 312 -7.32 -6.12 -15.79
CA CYS A 312 -8.17 -6.66 -14.73
C CYS A 312 -9.51 -5.92 -14.63
N LEU A 313 -9.49 -4.58 -14.75
CA LEU A 313 -10.70 -3.76 -14.74
C LEU A 313 -11.63 -4.10 -15.91
N LEU A 314 -11.10 -4.29 -17.11
CA LEU A 314 -11.88 -4.67 -18.29
C LEU A 314 -12.49 -6.08 -18.13
N ARG A 315 -11.74 -7.02 -17.57
CA ARG A 315 -12.27 -8.37 -17.25
C ARG A 315 -13.40 -8.32 -16.25
N GLU A 316 -13.29 -7.49 -15.21
CA GLU A 316 -14.31 -7.35 -14.17
C GLU A 316 -15.56 -6.60 -14.64
N ALA A 317 -15.42 -5.65 -15.55
CA ALA A 317 -16.52 -4.82 -16.03
C ALA A 317 -17.21 -5.36 -17.30
N GLY A 318 -16.56 -6.24 -18.03
CA GLY A 318 -17.04 -6.79 -19.31
C GLY A 318 -17.08 -5.80 -20.48
N SER A 319 -16.90 -4.48 -20.21
CA SER A 319 -16.77 -3.45 -21.24
C SER A 319 -16.12 -2.18 -20.68
N TRP A 320 -15.51 -1.36 -21.55
CA TRP A 320 -14.88 -0.10 -21.16
C TRP A 320 -15.86 0.92 -20.55
N ALA A 321 -17.11 0.97 -21.05
CA ALA A 321 -18.15 1.84 -20.51
C ALA A 321 -18.48 1.49 -19.05
N LYS A 322 -18.72 0.20 -18.77
CA LYS A 322 -18.96 -0.30 -17.41
C LYS A 322 -17.74 -0.15 -16.52
N ALA A 323 -16.51 -0.30 -17.06
CA ALA A 323 -15.28 -0.08 -16.32
C ALA A 323 -15.17 1.36 -15.81
N LYS A 324 -15.46 2.35 -16.68
CA LYS A 324 -15.46 3.78 -16.31
C LYS A 324 -16.52 4.10 -15.26
N GLU A 325 -17.68 3.51 -15.35
CA GLU A 325 -18.75 3.66 -14.36
C GLU A 325 -18.36 3.02 -12.99
N SER A 326 -17.77 1.81 -13.01
CA SER A 326 -17.29 1.14 -11.80
C SER A 326 -16.19 1.93 -11.09
N LEU A 327 -15.27 2.55 -11.83
CA LEU A 327 -14.26 3.45 -11.25
C LEU A 327 -14.89 4.71 -10.66
N ARG A 328 -15.85 5.31 -11.34
CA ARG A 328 -16.57 6.50 -10.82
C ARG A 328 -17.31 6.17 -9.54
N SER A 329 -18.00 5.04 -9.47
CA SER A 329 -18.72 4.58 -8.28
C SER A 329 -17.78 4.31 -7.12
N ALA A 330 -16.65 3.63 -7.37
CA ALA A 330 -15.65 3.36 -6.35
C ALA A 330 -15.02 4.64 -5.77
N THR A 331 -14.72 5.62 -6.63
CA THR A 331 -14.15 6.91 -6.19
C THR A 331 -15.17 7.82 -5.53
N SER A 332 -16.45 7.75 -5.92
CA SER A 332 -17.54 8.52 -5.30
C SER A 332 -17.86 8.01 -3.90
N GLN A 333 -17.91 6.70 -3.70
CA GLN A 333 -18.13 6.10 -2.36
C GLN A 333 -16.96 6.32 -1.40
N ALA A 334 -15.76 6.53 -1.93
CA ALA A 334 -14.57 6.87 -1.18
C ALA A 334 -14.58 8.33 -0.67
N GLN A 335 -15.46 9.19 -1.20
CA GLN A 335 -15.61 10.56 -0.70
C GLN A 335 -16.68 10.57 0.40
N PRO A 336 -16.39 11.16 1.59
CA PRO A 336 -17.43 11.45 2.56
C PRO A 336 -18.50 12.30 1.86
N GLN A 337 -19.74 11.84 1.86
CA GLN A 337 -20.87 12.66 1.39
C GLN A 337 -20.87 13.93 2.23
N ALA A 338 -20.60 15.07 1.59
CA ALA A 338 -20.90 16.35 2.21
C ALA A 338 -22.42 16.36 2.41
N GLU A 339 -22.86 16.34 3.67
CA GLU A 339 -24.25 16.52 4.03
C GLU A 339 -24.77 17.77 3.33
N PRO A 340 -25.89 17.72 2.59
CA PRO A 340 -26.50 18.94 2.07
C PRO A 340 -26.82 19.80 3.29
N ALA A 341 -26.27 21.01 3.31
CA ALA A 341 -26.57 22.00 4.34
C ALA A 341 -28.08 22.09 4.54
N ALA A 342 -28.55 21.74 5.73
CA ALA A 342 -29.96 21.83 6.08
C ALA A 342 -30.40 23.29 5.83
N ILE A 343 -31.28 23.47 4.85
CA ILE A 343 -31.95 24.72 4.63
C ILE A 343 -32.78 25.00 5.90
N VAL A 344 -32.29 25.91 6.73
CA VAL A 344 -33.03 26.42 7.88
C VAL A 344 -34.22 27.20 7.31
N PRO A 345 -35.47 26.78 7.54
CA PRO A 345 -36.61 27.62 7.12
C PRO A 345 -36.56 28.92 7.87
N GLY A 346 -36.49 30.01 7.13
CA GLY A 346 -36.56 31.36 7.70
C GLY A 346 -37.83 31.48 8.52
N LYS A 347 -37.71 31.95 9.78
CA LYS A 347 -38.83 32.47 10.55
C LYS A 347 -39.23 33.76 9.89
N GLU A 348 -40.34 33.78 9.19
CA GLU A 348 -41.10 35.00 8.94
C GLU A 348 -41.77 35.41 10.27
N ALA A 349 -41.49 36.64 10.68
CA ALA A 349 -42.23 37.38 11.68
C ALA A 349 -42.76 38.64 11.02
#